data_f3cbd9d6c4aca8bb1b1015b5ec71efc8
#
_entry.id   f3cbd9d6c4aca8bb1b1015b5ec71efc8
#
_cell.length_a   1.000
_cell.length_b   1.000
_cell.length_c   1.000
_cell.angle_alpha   90.00
_cell.angle_beta   90.00
_cell.angle_gamma   90.00
#
_symmetry.space_group_name_H-M   'P 1'
#
loop_
_entity.id
_entity.type
_entity.pdbx_description
1 polymer ?
#
loop_
_entity_poly.entity_id
_entity_poly.type
_entity_poly.pdbx_seq_one_letter_code
_entity_poly.pdbx_strand_id
1 'polypeptide(L)'
;RQRQMCIRDRIQEIRGLFERKIQMKFRPCIDIHNGKVKQIVGGSLKDQGDQAAENFVSEQDAAFYAELYKKAGLKGGHVILLNGKDSPNYEATKAQALQALGKYPGGLQIGGGICPENAAEYLEAGASHVIVTSYVFKNGVISWENLEKIRDAAGKEHLVLDLSLIHI
;
A
#
# COMPACT_ATOMS: atom_id res chain seq x y z
N ARG A 1 -0.58 -2.13 -56.06
CA ARG A 1 0.65 -2.08 -55.21
C ARG A 1 0.45 -1.20 -53.98
N GLN A 2 -0.18 -0.02 -54.07
CA GLN A 2 -0.41 0.87 -52.94
C GLN A 2 -1.34 0.29 -51.85
N ARG A 3 -2.40 -0.47 -52.21
CA ARG A 3 -3.31 -1.11 -51.23
C ARG A 3 -2.62 -2.24 -50.42
N GLN A 4 -1.67 -2.96 -50.98
CA GLN A 4 -0.93 -4.01 -50.27
C GLN A 4 0.10 -3.46 -49.28
N MET A 5 0.71 -2.29 -49.58
CA MET A 5 1.58 -1.59 -48.66
C MET A 5 0.84 -1.13 -47.40
N CYS A 6 -0.35 -0.52 -47.55
CA CYS A 6 -1.16 -0.08 -46.41
C CYS A 6 -1.61 -1.23 -45.48
N ILE A 7 -1.83 -2.44 -46.00
CA ILE A 7 -2.20 -3.59 -45.15
C ILE A 7 -0.99 -4.13 -44.39
N ARG A 8 0.19 -4.17 -45.00
CA ARG A 8 1.43 -4.58 -44.34
C ARG A 8 1.83 -3.63 -43.23
N ASP A 9 1.72 -2.32 -43.46
CA ASP A 9 2.05 -1.29 -42.48
C ASP A 9 1.08 -1.33 -41.30
N ARG A 10 -0.23 -1.52 -41.55
CA ARG A 10 -1.22 -1.74 -40.50
C ARG A 10 -1.01 -3.03 -39.70
N ILE A 11 -0.57 -4.11 -40.34
CA ILE A 11 -0.26 -5.36 -39.63
C ILE A 11 0.99 -5.19 -38.75
N GLN A 12 1.99 -4.42 -39.20
CA GLN A 12 3.15 -4.09 -38.35
C GLN A 12 2.79 -3.15 -37.21
N GLU A 13 1.92 -2.17 -37.45
CA GLU A 13 1.40 -1.28 -36.42
C GLU A 13 0.57 -2.03 -35.36
N ILE A 14 -0.29 -2.95 -35.81
CA ILE A 14 -1.06 -3.85 -34.94
C ILE A 14 -0.13 -4.81 -34.20
N ARG A 15 0.89 -5.39 -34.83
CA ARG A 15 1.93 -6.17 -34.14
C ARG A 15 2.68 -5.36 -33.11
N GLY A 16 3.08 -4.14 -33.40
CA GLY A 16 3.72 -3.22 -32.45
C GLY A 16 2.80 -2.84 -31.27
N LEU A 17 1.48 -2.82 -31.47
CA LEU A 17 0.49 -2.63 -30.39
C LEU A 17 0.31 -3.89 -29.54
N PHE A 18 0.38 -5.09 -30.14
CA PHE A 18 0.34 -6.36 -29.40
C PHE A 18 1.67 -6.72 -28.74
N GLU A 19 2.80 -6.23 -29.24
CA GLU A 19 4.13 -6.40 -28.63
C GLU A 19 4.42 -5.41 -27.51
N ARG A 20 3.58 -4.40 -27.26
CA ARG A 20 3.52 -3.77 -25.95
C ARG A 20 3.02 -4.82 -24.97
N LYS A 21 3.94 -5.63 -24.45
CA LYS A 21 3.70 -6.47 -23.29
C LYS A 21 3.05 -5.57 -22.24
N ILE A 22 1.76 -5.73 -22.03
CA ILE A 22 1.10 -5.18 -20.85
C ILE A 22 1.76 -5.92 -19.70
N GLN A 23 2.85 -5.38 -19.20
CA GLN A 23 3.56 -5.95 -18.08
C GLN A 23 2.70 -5.69 -16.85
N MET A 24 1.87 -6.67 -16.52
CA MET A 24 1.08 -6.65 -15.30
C MET A 24 2.05 -6.52 -14.10
N LYS A 25 1.85 -5.48 -13.29
CA LYS A 25 2.63 -5.28 -12.07
C LYS A 25 1.85 -5.86 -10.89
N PHE A 26 2.37 -6.92 -10.32
CA PHE A 26 1.85 -7.46 -9.08
C PHE A 26 2.41 -6.65 -7.89
N ARG A 27 1.52 -6.15 -7.03
CA ARG A 27 1.84 -5.39 -5.83
C ARG A 27 1.23 -6.08 -4.63
N PRO A 28 2.01 -6.86 -3.87
CA PRO A 28 1.52 -7.62 -2.74
C PRO A 28 1.17 -6.74 -1.54
N CYS A 29 0.31 -7.26 -0.65
CA CYS A 29 -0.04 -6.65 0.62
C CYS A 29 0.55 -7.44 1.79
N ILE A 30 0.90 -6.74 2.88
CA ILE A 30 1.21 -7.28 4.19
C ILE A 30 0.28 -6.61 5.19
N ASP A 31 -0.80 -7.28 5.57
CA ASP A 31 -1.73 -6.80 6.58
C ASP A 31 -1.27 -7.24 7.96
N ILE A 32 -1.14 -6.29 8.88
CA ILE A 32 -0.66 -6.54 10.24
C ILE A 32 -1.76 -6.18 11.23
N HIS A 33 -2.17 -7.17 12.02
CA HIS A 33 -3.16 -7.02 13.07
C HIS A 33 -2.73 -7.76 14.33
N ASN A 34 -2.80 -7.09 15.48
CA ASN A 34 -2.38 -7.60 16.78
C ASN A 34 -0.96 -8.20 16.77
N GLY A 35 -0.03 -7.47 16.12
CA GLY A 35 1.39 -7.83 16.02
C GLY A 35 1.70 -9.03 15.13
N LYS A 36 0.75 -9.50 14.32
CA LYS A 36 0.92 -10.63 13.40
C LYS A 36 0.48 -10.29 12.00
N VAL A 37 1.14 -10.91 11.01
CA VAL A 37 0.68 -10.85 9.62
C VAL A 37 -0.54 -11.74 9.45
N LYS A 38 -1.62 -11.19 8.89
CA LYS A 38 -2.91 -11.86 8.79
C LYS A 38 -3.58 -11.58 7.45
N GLN A 39 -4.45 -12.49 7.02
CA GLN A 39 -5.46 -12.21 6.02
C GLN A 39 -6.80 -12.08 6.72
N ILE A 40 -7.40 -10.89 6.65
CA ILE A 40 -8.65 -10.56 7.33
C ILE A 40 -9.80 -10.56 6.33
N VAL A 41 -10.98 -11.02 6.74
CA VAL A 41 -12.20 -10.93 5.95
C VAL A 41 -12.60 -9.45 5.86
N GLY A 42 -12.71 -8.91 4.64
CA GLY A 42 -13.07 -7.51 4.41
C GLY A 42 -14.38 -7.15 5.12
N GLY A 43 -14.40 -5.99 5.80
CA GLY A 43 -15.54 -5.51 6.57
C GLY A 43 -15.75 -6.17 7.94
N SER A 44 -14.92 -7.15 8.34
CA SER A 44 -15.02 -7.80 9.65
C SER A 44 -14.23 -7.09 10.76
N LEU A 45 -13.34 -6.17 10.39
CA LEU A 45 -12.56 -5.40 11.37
C LEU A 45 -13.51 -4.49 12.16
N LYS A 46 -13.50 -4.62 13.49
CA LYS A 46 -14.27 -3.76 14.40
C LYS A 46 -13.31 -2.99 15.27
N ASP A 47 -13.51 -1.67 15.36
CA ASP A 47 -12.66 -0.78 16.16
C ASP A 47 -12.75 -1.10 17.67
N GLN A 48 -13.88 -1.63 18.13
CA GLN A 48 -14.03 -2.08 19.52
C GLN A 48 -13.48 -3.49 19.71
N GLY A 49 -12.45 -3.61 20.55
CA GLY A 49 -11.89 -4.88 21.01
C GLY A 49 -10.93 -5.56 20.03
N ASP A 50 -10.44 -4.85 19.00
CA ASP A 50 -9.48 -5.37 18.02
C ASP A 50 -9.88 -6.73 17.43
N GLN A 51 -11.18 -6.92 17.18
CA GLN A 51 -11.73 -8.15 16.64
C GLN A 51 -11.83 -8.11 15.12
N ALA A 52 -11.39 -9.17 14.48
CA ALA A 52 -11.57 -9.38 13.05
C ALA A 52 -11.80 -10.88 12.78
N ALA A 53 -12.62 -11.20 11.77
CA ALA A 53 -12.67 -12.55 11.26
C ALA A 53 -11.43 -12.81 10.40
N GLU A 54 -10.67 -13.84 10.76
CA GLU A 54 -9.38 -14.15 10.15
C GLU A 54 -9.51 -15.36 9.22
N ASN A 55 -9.06 -15.23 7.97
CA ASN A 55 -8.93 -16.36 7.05
C ASN A 55 -7.60 -17.09 7.28
N PHE A 56 -6.56 -16.35 7.65
CA PHE A 56 -5.22 -16.89 7.82
C PHE A 56 -4.43 -16.02 8.81
N VAL A 57 -3.68 -16.67 9.68
CA VAL A 57 -2.68 -16.05 10.57
C VAL A 57 -1.34 -16.65 10.25
N SER A 58 -0.38 -15.83 9.87
CA SER A 58 0.97 -16.25 9.52
C SER A 58 1.78 -16.64 10.77
N GLU A 59 2.58 -17.69 10.65
CA GLU A 59 3.64 -18.02 11.61
C GLU A 59 4.90 -17.18 11.35
N GLN A 60 5.04 -16.62 10.15
CA GLN A 60 6.16 -15.77 9.75
C GLN A 60 5.86 -14.31 10.06
N ASP A 61 6.91 -13.55 10.35
CA ASP A 61 6.83 -12.12 10.61
C ASP A 61 6.72 -11.29 9.31
N ALA A 62 6.48 -9.99 9.45
CA ALA A 62 6.36 -9.09 8.30
C ALA A 62 7.70 -8.90 7.56
N ALA A 63 8.83 -9.03 8.26
CA ALA A 63 10.16 -8.94 7.66
C ALA A 63 10.44 -10.10 6.70
N PHE A 64 9.96 -11.32 7.02
CA PHE A 64 10.05 -12.47 6.13
C PHE A 64 9.37 -12.20 4.78
N TYR A 65 8.14 -11.67 4.79
CA TYR A 65 7.41 -11.36 3.56
C TYR A 65 8.07 -10.22 2.78
N ALA A 66 8.56 -9.18 3.46
CA ALA A 66 9.28 -8.09 2.83
C ALA A 66 10.55 -8.59 2.12
N GLU A 67 11.29 -9.50 2.73
CA GLU A 67 12.47 -10.12 2.12
C GLU A 67 12.10 -11.01 0.92
N LEU A 68 11.02 -11.78 1.03
CA LEU A 68 10.50 -12.58 -0.07
C LEU A 68 10.16 -11.70 -1.28
N TYR A 69 9.45 -10.58 -1.05
CA TYR A 69 9.08 -9.63 -2.12
C TYR A 69 10.31 -8.94 -2.73
N LYS A 70 11.30 -8.60 -1.90
CA LYS A 70 12.58 -8.06 -2.35
C LYS A 70 13.31 -9.03 -3.28
N LYS A 71 13.43 -10.30 -2.90
CA LYS A 71 14.06 -11.37 -3.70
C LYS A 71 13.32 -11.61 -5.02
N ALA A 72 11.98 -11.50 -5.00
CA ALA A 72 11.15 -11.64 -6.19
C ALA A 72 11.09 -10.35 -7.06
N GLY A 73 11.73 -9.25 -6.65
CA GLY A 73 11.73 -7.98 -7.38
C GLY A 73 10.38 -7.26 -7.39
N LEU A 74 9.47 -7.57 -6.45
CA LEU A 74 8.13 -7.02 -6.37
C LEU A 74 8.15 -5.67 -5.66
N LYS A 75 8.17 -4.58 -6.41
CA LYS A 75 8.14 -3.20 -5.88
C LYS A 75 6.73 -2.61 -5.85
N GLY A 76 6.50 -1.70 -4.89
CA GLY A 76 5.25 -0.95 -4.76
C GLY A 76 4.13 -1.75 -4.09
N GLY A 77 4.45 -2.88 -3.46
CA GLY A 77 3.55 -3.52 -2.49
C GLY A 77 3.33 -2.61 -1.29
N HIS A 78 2.41 -2.97 -0.40
CA HIS A 78 2.09 -2.14 0.75
C HIS A 78 1.98 -2.93 2.05
N VAL A 79 2.28 -2.26 3.14
CA VAL A 79 2.11 -2.72 4.52
C VAL A 79 0.97 -1.93 5.13
N ILE A 80 -0.01 -2.59 5.73
CA ILE A 80 -1.16 -1.94 6.36
C ILE A 80 -1.21 -2.29 7.85
N LEU A 81 -1.21 -1.26 8.69
CA LEU A 81 -1.48 -1.37 10.12
C LEU A 81 -2.98 -1.35 10.35
N LEU A 82 -3.53 -2.43 10.89
CA LEU A 82 -4.96 -2.59 11.12
C LEU A 82 -5.39 -2.32 12.56
N ASN A 83 -4.46 -1.98 13.45
CA ASN A 83 -4.76 -1.50 14.79
C ASN A 83 -4.81 0.02 14.83
N GLY A 84 -5.81 0.58 15.51
CA GLY A 84 -5.84 2.00 15.83
C GLY A 84 -4.75 2.38 16.86
N LYS A 85 -4.40 3.67 16.95
CA LYS A 85 -3.38 4.17 17.87
C LYS A 85 -3.70 3.89 19.35
N ASP A 86 -4.99 3.78 19.68
CA ASP A 86 -5.48 3.53 21.04
C ASP A 86 -5.51 2.03 21.39
N SER A 87 -5.18 1.15 20.45
CA SER A 87 -5.14 -0.29 20.67
C SER A 87 -3.92 -0.68 21.53
N PRO A 88 -4.09 -1.59 22.51
CA PRO A 88 -2.97 -2.15 23.27
C PRO A 88 -1.96 -2.90 22.38
N ASN A 89 -2.38 -3.34 21.18
CA ASN A 89 -1.54 -4.05 20.24
C ASN A 89 -0.87 -3.14 19.19
N TYR A 90 -1.09 -1.82 19.27
CA TYR A 90 -0.57 -0.88 18.26
C TYR A 90 0.95 -0.95 18.14
N GLU A 91 1.67 -0.91 19.26
CA GLU A 91 3.14 -0.93 19.27
C GLU A 91 3.72 -2.22 18.68
N ALA A 92 3.09 -3.38 18.98
CA ALA A 92 3.50 -4.64 18.39
C ALA A 92 3.27 -4.67 16.87
N THR A 93 2.15 -4.12 16.41
CA THR A 93 1.83 -3.99 14.99
C THR A 93 2.78 -3.02 14.28
N LYS A 94 3.08 -1.88 14.89
CA LYS A 94 4.03 -0.89 14.39
C LYS A 94 5.45 -1.48 14.29
N ALA A 95 5.90 -2.23 15.30
CA ALA A 95 7.21 -2.86 15.28
C ALA A 95 7.38 -3.84 14.10
N GLN A 96 6.35 -4.63 13.79
CA GLN A 96 6.32 -5.51 12.61
C GLN A 96 6.42 -4.71 11.30
N ALA A 97 5.70 -3.61 11.19
CA ALA A 97 5.73 -2.75 10.00
C ALA A 97 7.12 -2.13 9.79
N LEU A 98 7.75 -1.59 10.85
CA LEU A 98 9.09 -1.02 10.78
C LEU A 98 10.14 -2.07 10.37
N GLN A 99 10.03 -3.30 10.87
CA GLN A 99 10.90 -4.41 10.47
C GLN A 99 10.74 -4.73 8.97
N ALA A 100 9.52 -4.77 8.44
CA ALA A 100 9.28 -5.00 7.02
C ALA A 100 9.88 -3.89 6.15
N LEU A 101 9.69 -2.63 6.52
CA LEU A 101 10.23 -1.48 5.79
C LEU A 101 11.76 -1.49 5.78
N GLY A 102 12.40 -1.77 6.92
CA GLY A 102 13.85 -1.88 7.03
C GLY A 102 14.44 -3.05 6.23
N LYS A 103 13.68 -4.14 6.03
CA LYS A 103 14.11 -5.27 5.19
C LYS A 103 14.07 -4.98 3.69
N TYR A 104 13.12 -4.16 3.24
CA TYR A 104 12.97 -3.78 1.84
C TYR A 104 12.85 -2.27 1.65
N PRO A 105 13.93 -1.49 1.95
CA PRO A 105 13.90 -0.03 1.80
C PRO A 105 13.53 0.40 0.38
N GLY A 106 12.59 1.35 0.27
CA GLY A 106 12.09 1.88 -1.00
C GLY A 106 11.25 0.90 -1.82
N GLY A 107 10.99 -0.32 -1.32
CA GLY A 107 10.21 -1.33 -2.02
C GLY A 107 8.73 -1.38 -1.65
N LEU A 108 8.38 -0.94 -0.45
CA LEU A 108 7.04 -1.04 0.12
C LEU A 108 6.48 0.33 0.48
N GLN A 109 5.18 0.48 0.33
CA GLN A 109 4.39 1.59 0.84
C GLN A 109 3.85 1.23 2.22
N ILE A 110 3.40 2.21 3.01
CA ILE A 110 2.80 1.97 4.32
C ILE A 110 1.51 2.75 4.49
N GLY A 111 0.50 2.11 5.11
CA GLY A 111 -0.79 2.70 5.45
C GLY A 111 -1.31 2.23 6.80
N GLY A 112 -2.42 2.82 7.22
CA GLY A 112 -3.05 2.54 8.50
C GLY A 112 -2.71 3.60 9.56
N GLY A 113 -3.63 4.57 9.74
CA GLY A 113 -3.47 5.62 10.74
C GLY A 113 -2.35 6.63 10.46
N ILE A 114 -1.99 6.83 9.19
CA ILE A 114 -0.95 7.80 8.80
C ILE A 114 -1.46 9.23 8.98
N CYS A 115 -0.59 10.04 9.59
CA CYS A 115 -0.82 11.47 9.84
C CYS A 115 0.54 12.22 9.79
N PRO A 116 0.56 13.56 9.78
CA PRO A 116 1.80 14.33 9.70
C PRO A 116 2.84 13.97 10.77
N GLU A 117 2.38 13.61 11.96
CA GLU A 117 3.23 13.34 13.12
C GLU A 117 4.04 12.03 13.00
N ASN A 118 3.58 11.07 12.16
CA ASN A 118 4.23 9.76 12.00
C ASN A 118 4.74 9.48 10.58
N ALA A 119 4.39 10.32 9.60
CA ALA A 119 4.76 10.09 8.20
C ALA A 119 6.28 10.06 8.00
N ALA A 120 7.01 10.99 8.62
CA ALA A 120 8.47 11.07 8.51
C ALA A 120 9.15 9.81 9.07
N GLU A 121 8.70 9.32 10.23
CA GLU A 121 9.24 8.11 10.87
C GLU A 121 9.18 6.89 9.93
N TYR A 122 8.05 6.70 9.24
CA TYR A 122 7.90 5.57 8.32
C TYR A 122 8.72 5.73 7.04
N LEU A 123 8.87 6.94 6.53
CA LEU A 123 9.74 7.21 5.38
C LEU A 123 11.21 6.98 5.73
N GLU A 124 11.67 7.42 6.89
CA GLU A 124 13.02 7.17 7.40
C GLU A 124 13.28 5.68 7.66
N ALA A 125 12.25 4.94 8.09
CA ALA A 125 12.33 3.48 8.26
C ALA A 125 12.43 2.72 6.94
N GLY A 126 12.25 3.40 5.80
CA GLY A 126 12.41 2.82 4.46
C GLY A 126 11.13 2.67 3.65
N ALA A 127 10.00 3.26 4.07
CA ALA A 127 8.81 3.30 3.22
C ALA A 127 9.10 4.10 1.94
N SER A 128 8.62 3.60 0.80
CA SER A 128 8.68 4.35 -0.46
C SER A 128 7.66 5.48 -0.50
N HIS A 129 6.47 5.23 0.07
CA HIS A 129 5.36 6.18 0.14
C HIS A 129 4.53 5.89 1.39
N VAL A 130 3.81 6.91 1.85
CA VAL A 130 2.78 6.81 2.88
C VAL A 130 1.40 6.87 2.24
N ILE A 131 0.51 5.96 2.65
CA ILE A 131 -0.87 5.84 2.15
C ILE A 131 -1.80 6.48 3.17
N VAL A 132 -2.57 7.46 2.76
CA VAL A 132 -3.45 8.24 3.63
C VAL A 132 -4.90 8.11 3.16
N THR A 133 -5.80 7.83 4.09
CA THR A 133 -7.22 7.68 3.86
C THR A 133 -8.01 8.59 4.80
N SER A 134 -8.30 8.14 6.01
CA SER A 134 -9.20 8.79 6.97
C SER A 134 -8.69 10.14 7.50
N TYR A 135 -7.39 10.40 7.44
CA TYR A 135 -6.85 11.70 7.84
C TYR A 135 -7.29 12.82 6.90
N VAL A 136 -7.34 12.53 5.60
CA VAL A 136 -7.71 13.49 4.54
C VAL A 136 -9.20 13.41 4.20
N PHE A 137 -9.78 12.20 4.20
CA PHE A 137 -11.18 11.99 3.86
C PHE A 137 -12.01 11.77 5.11
N LYS A 138 -12.93 12.71 5.40
CA LYS A 138 -13.85 12.62 6.53
C LYS A 138 -15.29 12.72 6.02
N ASN A 139 -16.12 11.73 6.34
CA ASN A 139 -17.53 11.66 5.91
C ASN A 139 -17.73 11.86 4.40
N GLY A 140 -16.85 11.27 3.58
CA GLY A 140 -16.92 11.40 2.13
C GLY A 140 -16.44 12.75 1.56
N VAL A 141 -15.92 13.64 2.41
CA VAL A 141 -15.46 14.97 2.00
C VAL A 141 -13.93 15.09 2.21
N ILE A 142 -13.27 15.72 1.25
CA ILE A 142 -11.85 16.07 1.35
C ILE A 142 -11.65 17.23 2.34
N SER A 143 -10.73 17.04 3.30
CA SER A 143 -10.15 18.11 4.11
C SER A 143 -8.91 18.66 3.43
N TRP A 144 -9.02 19.78 2.73
CA TRP A 144 -7.90 20.41 2.05
C TRP A 144 -6.78 20.83 3.01
N GLU A 145 -7.15 21.31 4.19
CA GLU A 145 -6.19 21.65 5.24
C GLU A 145 -5.35 20.45 5.67
N ASN A 146 -5.98 19.29 5.89
CA ASN A 146 -5.28 18.08 6.26
C ASN A 146 -4.42 17.54 5.10
N LEU A 147 -4.89 17.69 3.86
CA LEU A 147 -4.13 17.31 2.69
C LEU A 147 -2.84 18.15 2.57
N GLU A 148 -2.92 19.45 2.81
CA GLU A 148 -1.75 20.32 2.80
C GLU A 148 -0.77 19.95 3.92
N LYS A 149 -1.26 19.72 5.13
CA LYS A 149 -0.43 19.31 6.28
C LYS A 149 0.33 18.01 6.01
N ILE A 150 -0.34 16.99 5.49
CA ILE A 150 0.33 15.70 5.21
C ILE A 150 1.26 15.79 4.01
N ARG A 151 0.93 16.59 2.99
CA ARG A 151 1.83 16.88 1.86
C ARG A 151 3.12 17.53 2.35
N ASP A 152 3.02 18.50 3.25
CA ASP A 152 4.18 19.23 3.75
C ASP A 152 5.06 18.38 4.69
N ALA A 153 4.45 17.42 5.39
CA ALA A 153 5.17 16.48 6.25
C ALA A 153 5.84 15.33 5.49
N ALA A 154 5.19 14.77 4.47
CA ALA A 154 5.67 13.59 3.75
C ALA A 154 6.38 13.92 2.43
N GLY A 155 6.12 15.09 1.85
CA GLY A 155 6.47 15.41 0.46
C GLY A 155 5.44 14.84 -0.52
N LYS A 156 5.14 15.62 -1.57
CA LYS A 156 4.15 15.24 -2.59
C LYS A 156 4.52 13.92 -3.29
N GLU A 157 5.79 13.69 -3.52
CA GLU A 157 6.36 12.52 -4.21
C GLU A 157 6.25 11.22 -3.41
N HIS A 158 6.05 11.31 -2.11
CA HIS A 158 5.92 10.17 -1.20
C HIS A 158 4.49 9.96 -0.69
N LEU A 159 3.51 10.72 -1.21
CA LEU A 159 2.13 10.68 -0.74
C LEU A 159 1.24 9.88 -1.70
N VAL A 160 0.51 8.91 -1.17
CA VAL A 160 -0.56 8.17 -1.86
C VAL A 160 -1.88 8.43 -1.16
N LEU A 161 -2.89 8.83 -1.92
CA LEU A 161 -4.27 8.98 -1.43
C LEU A 161 -5.07 7.74 -1.79
N ASP A 162 -5.59 7.05 -0.78
CA ASP A 162 -6.50 5.92 -0.97
C ASP A 162 -7.96 6.41 -0.92
N LEU A 163 -8.65 6.26 -2.04
CA LEU A 163 -10.03 6.71 -2.24
C LEU A 163 -11.06 5.56 -2.10
N SER A 164 -10.63 4.37 -1.69
CA SER A 164 -11.48 3.17 -1.66
C SER A 164 -12.67 3.25 -0.68
N LEU A 165 -12.64 4.16 0.28
CA LEU A 165 -13.71 4.36 1.26
C LEU A 165 -14.81 5.34 0.80
N ILE A 166 -14.75 5.84 -0.41
CA ILE A 166 -15.80 6.67 -0.95
C ILE A 166 -16.92 5.75 -1.43
N HIS A 167 -17.85 5.45 -0.55
CA HIS A 167 -19.15 4.95 -0.94
C HIS A 167 -19.94 6.13 -1.53
N ILE A 168 -20.05 6.14 -2.83
CA ILE A 168 -20.94 7.03 -3.57
C ILE A 168 -22.37 6.49 -3.46
#